data_d2dc5282ff87e71dbfc38405f70ccff4
#
_entry.id   d2dc5282ff87e71dbfc38405f70ccff4
#
_cell.length_a   1.000
_cell.length_b   1.000
_cell.length_c   1.000
_cell.angle_alpha   90.00
_cell.angle_beta   90.00
_cell.angle_gamma   90.00
#
_symmetry.space_group_name_H-M   'P 1'
#
loop_
_entity.id
_entity.type
_entity.pdbx_description
1 polymer ?
#
loop_
_entity_poly.entity_id
_entity_poly.type
_entity_poly.pdbx_seq_one_letter_code
_entity_poly.pdbx_strand_id
1 'polypeptide(L)'
;MDLSSIDATSSGSALPLDIELSDNGFSVGSSLFLLLSSGHIVTGSGTAAYSAYFDTGNTDFAESTLIGTLGPFTGAYATSMTGTGTAGTPYSLTENLVLTAGTGGVRWSTDSSIAPAPEPASLTLLASALLGLGWLGRRPKVA
;
A
#
# COMPACT_ATOMS: atom_id res chain seq x y z
N MET A 1 -7.28 2.44 -1.68
CA MET A 1 -7.94 2.40 -0.35
C MET A 1 -7.17 3.31 0.57
N ASP A 2 -7.79 3.82 1.62
CA ASP A 2 -7.19 4.84 2.49
C ASP A 2 -7.79 4.77 3.90
N LEU A 3 -6.94 4.46 4.89
CA LEU A 3 -7.22 4.54 6.32
C LEU A 3 -6.72 5.89 6.83
N SER A 4 -7.42 6.97 6.50
CA SER A 4 -7.00 8.33 6.82
C SER A 4 -7.56 8.84 8.15
N SER A 5 -6.76 9.71 8.80
CA SER A 5 -7.14 10.42 10.03
C SER A 5 -7.54 9.49 11.18
N ILE A 6 -6.80 8.41 11.38
CA ILE A 6 -7.01 7.50 12.50
C ILE A 6 -6.39 8.11 13.75
N ASP A 7 -7.24 8.59 14.65
CA ASP A 7 -6.86 9.04 15.99
C ASP A 7 -7.35 8.03 17.04
N ALA A 8 -6.41 7.42 17.73
CA ALA A 8 -6.71 6.43 18.76
C ALA A 8 -6.06 6.79 20.09
N THR A 9 -6.70 6.42 21.19
CA THR A 9 -6.18 6.66 22.55
C THR A 9 -6.39 5.43 23.41
N SER A 10 -5.32 5.04 24.13
CA SER A 10 -5.38 4.05 25.21
C SER A 10 -4.93 4.66 26.51
N SER A 11 -5.59 4.35 27.62
CA SER A 11 -5.25 4.85 28.96
C SER A 11 -4.22 4.02 29.73
N GLY A 12 -3.79 2.89 29.17
CA GLY A 12 -2.80 1.98 29.76
C GLY A 12 -2.43 0.88 28.78
N SER A 13 -1.63 -0.10 29.23
CA SER A 13 -1.36 -1.28 28.43
C SER A 13 -2.66 -2.04 28.17
N ALA A 14 -2.98 -2.23 26.91
CA ALA A 14 -4.15 -2.94 26.44
C ALA A 14 -3.73 -3.99 25.41
N LEU A 15 -4.66 -4.84 25.03
CA LEU A 15 -4.48 -5.66 23.82
C LEU A 15 -4.29 -4.73 22.62
N PRO A 16 -3.54 -5.16 21.59
CA PRO A 16 -3.46 -4.41 20.35
C PRO A 16 -4.84 -4.08 19.79
N LEU A 17 -4.98 -2.89 19.22
CA LEU A 17 -6.15 -2.50 18.45
C LEU A 17 -5.83 -2.77 16.98
N ASP A 18 -6.59 -3.69 16.39
CA ASP A 18 -6.54 -4.00 14.96
C ASP A 18 -7.66 -3.24 14.26
N ILE A 19 -7.30 -2.47 13.24
CA ILE A 19 -8.22 -1.71 12.40
C ILE A 19 -8.05 -2.22 10.99
N GLU A 20 -9.10 -2.82 10.45
CA GLU A 20 -9.10 -3.36 9.10
C GLU A 20 -10.05 -2.58 8.20
N LEU A 21 -9.58 -2.34 6.97
CA LEU A 21 -10.38 -1.84 5.86
C LEU A 21 -10.23 -2.79 4.70
N SER A 22 -11.33 -3.25 4.14
CA SER A 22 -11.32 -4.10 2.96
C SER A 22 -12.29 -3.58 1.89
N ASP A 23 -11.93 -3.83 0.65
CA ASP A 23 -12.79 -3.55 -0.51
C ASP A 23 -12.49 -4.57 -1.60
N ASN A 24 -13.49 -4.91 -2.40
CA ASN A 24 -13.42 -5.95 -3.41
C ASN A 24 -13.86 -5.44 -4.80
N GLY A 25 -13.78 -6.31 -5.81
CA GLY A 25 -14.21 -5.97 -7.17
C GLY A 25 -13.21 -5.13 -7.96
N PHE A 26 -11.96 -5.05 -7.52
CA PHE A 26 -10.92 -4.37 -8.28
C PHE A 26 -10.68 -5.09 -9.62
N SER A 27 -10.81 -4.36 -10.72
CA SER A 27 -10.70 -4.90 -12.08
C SER A 27 -9.44 -4.44 -12.82
N VAL A 28 -8.67 -3.52 -12.24
CA VAL A 28 -7.41 -3.05 -12.83
C VAL A 28 -6.32 -4.05 -12.49
N GLY A 29 -5.81 -4.76 -13.49
CA GLY A 29 -4.77 -5.77 -13.32
C GLY A 29 -3.39 -5.17 -13.05
N SER A 30 -3.22 -4.51 -11.90
CA SER A 30 -1.88 -4.10 -11.43
C SER A 30 -1.26 -5.22 -10.61
N SER A 31 -0.01 -5.56 -10.90
CA SER A 31 0.79 -6.46 -10.08
C SER A 31 1.68 -5.72 -9.08
N LEU A 32 1.74 -4.40 -9.17
CA LEU A 32 2.56 -3.54 -8.31
C LEU A 32 1.66 -2.58 -7.54
N PHE A 33 1.86 -2.50 -6.24
CA PHE A 33 1.13 -1.63 -5.33
C PHE A 33 2.09 -0.72 -4.58
N LEU A 34 1.67 0.53 -4.35
CA LEU A 34 2.34 1.49 -3.49
C LEU A 34 1.60 1.53 -2.16
N LEU A 35 2.32 1.21 -1.08
CA LEU A 35 1.90 1.35 0.29
C LEU A 35 2.49 2.64 0.86
N LEU A 36 1.68 3.42 1.52
CA LEU A 36 2.07 4.65 2.21
C LEU A 36 1.60 4.55 3.67
N SER A 37 2.44 4.96 4.60
CA SER A 37 2.03 5.14 6.00
C SER A 37 2.77 6.31 6.62
N SER A 38 2.02 7.15 7.32
CA SER A 38 2.54 8.31 8.04
C SER A 38 1.81 8.51 9.36
N GLY A 39 2.46 9.14 10.31
CA GLY A 39 1.85 9.40 11.60
C GLY A 39 2.85 9.72 12.67
N HIS A 40 2.33 9.81 13.89
CA HIS A 40 3.15 10.02 15.09
C HIS A 40 2.44 9.56 16.35
N ILE A 41 3.22 9.28 17.38
CA ILE A 41 2.72 9.14 18.74
C ILE A 41 2.60 10.54 19.33
N VAL A 42 1.38 10.97 19.60
CA VAL A 42 1.08 12.32 20.14
C VAL A 42 1.51 12.41 21.58
N THR A 43 1.22 11.37 22.38
CA THR A 43 1.63 11.28 23.79
C THR A 43 1.79 9.81 24.19
N GLY A 44 2.60 9.55 25.21
CA GLY A 44 2.82 8.21 25.77
C GLY A 44 3.81 7.37 24.98
N SER A 45 3.65 6.06 25.06
CA SER A 45 4.51 5.09 24.35
C SER A 45 3.67 3.97 23.75
N GLY A 46 4.08 3.52 22.56
CA GLY A 46 3.39 2.46 21.84
C GLY A 46 4.02 2.24 20.46
N THR A 47 3.36 1.44 19.65
CA THR A 47 3.77 1.21 18.25
C THR A 47 2.59 1.29 17.31
N ALA A 48 2.87 1.62 16.05
CA ALA A 48 1.93 1.50 14.93
C ALA A 48 2.59 0.65 13.86
N ALA A 49 1.88 -0.34 13.32
CA ALA A 49 2.32 -1.17 12.20
C ALA A 49 1.20 -1.27 11.18
N TYR A 50 1.54 -1.16 9.91
CA TYR A 50 0.62 -1.22 8.80
C TYR A 50 0.99 -2.37 7.86
N SER A 51 0.01 -3.17 7.48
CA SER A 51 0.15 -4.25 6.52
C SER A 51 -0.94 -4.16 5.46
N ALA A 52 -0.65 -4.59 4.25
CA ALA A 52 -1.62 -4.68 3.18
C ALA A 52 -1.58 -6.04 2.50
N TYR A 53 -2.74 -6.54 2.13
CA TYR A 53 -2.94 -7.87 1.57
C TYR A 53 -3.74 -7.81 0.29
N PHE A 54 -3.50 -8.80 -0.55
CA PHE A 54 -4.18 -9.04 -1.83
C PHE A 54 -4.82 -10.43 -1.82
N ASP A 55 -6.05 -10.52 -2.30
CA ASP A 55 -6.74 -11.81 -2.45
C ASP A 55 -7.37 -11.97 -3.84
N THR A 56 -6.95 -13.03 -4.54
CA THR A 56 -7.50 -13.40 -5.86
C THR A 56 -8.90 -14.02 -5.77
N GLY A 57 -9.32 -14.44 -4.59
CA GLY A 57 -10.67 -14.92 -4.32
C GLY A 57 -11.70 -13.80 -4.24
N ASN A 58 -11.26 -12.54 -4.30
CA ASN A 58 -12.11 -11.35 -4.23
C ASN A 58 -12.99 -11.32 -2.97
N THR A 59 -12.43 -11.74 -1.84
CA THR A 59 -13.11 -11.87 -0.56
C THR A 59 -12.70 -10.73 0.36
N ASP A 60 -13.68 -10.05 0.96
CA ASP A 60 -13.42 -9.00 1.95
C ASP A 60 -12.71 -9.56 3.18
N PHE A 61 -11.79 -8.77 3.74
CA PHE A 61 -10.98 -9.09 4.91
C PHE A 61 -10.10 -10.35 4.75
N ALA A 62 -9.82 -10.74 3.49
CA ALA A 62 -8.90 -11.84 3.23
C ALA A 62 -7.45 -11.36 3.28
N GLU A 63 -6.64 -12.04 4.06
CA GLU A 63 -5.18 -11.82 4.18
C GLU A 63 -4.39 -12.91 3.43
N SER A 64 -4.82 -13.26 2.21
CA SER A 64 -4.29 -14.41 1.47
C SER A 64 -2.86 -14.22 1.01
N THR A 65 -2.50 -13.02 0.55
CA THR A 65 -1.16 -12.69 0.05
C THR A 65 -0.70 -11.37 0.61
N LEU A 66 0.35 -11.37 1.41
CA LEU A 66 0.96 -10.15 1.94
C LEU A 66 1.61 -9.36 0.80
N ILE A 67 1.17 -8.12 0.59
CA ILE A 67 1.81 -7.17 -0.32
C ILE A 67 3.03 -6.54 0.35
N GLY A 68 2.89 -6.16 1.62
CA GLY A 68 3.98 -5.59 2.40
C GLY A 68 3.57 -5.11 3.78
N THR A 69 4.58 -4.80 4.59
CA THR A 69 4.41 -4.29 5.96
C THR A 69 5.32 -3.08 6.18
N LEU A 70 4.79 -2.05 6.81
CA LEU A 70 5.50 -0.85 7.25
C LEU A 70 5.45 -0.74 8.78
N GLY A 71 6.60 -0.50 9.42
CA GLY A 71 6.71 -0.46 10.87
C GLY A 71 7.30 -1.73 11.50
N PRO A 72 7.18 -1.94 12.82
CA PRO A 72 6.48 -1.07 13.79
C PRO A 72 7.22 0.25 14.05
N PHE A 73 6.46 1.34 14.18
CA PHE A 73 6.96 2.69 14.43
C PHE A 73 6.71 3.08 15.89
N THR A 74 7.70 3.74 16.52
CA THR A 74 7.62 4.19 17.92
C THR A 74 7.63 5.72 18.08
N GLY A 75 7.66 6.48 16.99
CA GLY A 75 7.74 7.94 16.96
C GLY A 75 7.03 8.53 15.76
N ALA A 76 7.44 9.69 15.31
CA ALA A 76 6.97 10.27 14.06
C ALA A 76 7.57 9.52 12.86
N TYR A 77 6.73 9.24 11.85
CA TYR A 77 7.14 8.53 10.65
C TYR A 77 6.37 9.01 9.42
N ALA A 78 7.01 8.89 8.28
CA ALA A 78 6.40 9.03 6.96
C ALA A 78 7.22 8.14 6.02
N THR A 79 6.62 7.09 5.50
CA THR A 79 7.33 6.08 4.72
C THR A 79 6.44 5.48 3.65
N SER A 80 7.08 4.85 2.69
CA SER A 80 6.40 4.12 1.62
C SER A 80 7.20 2.89 1.22
N MET A 81 6.52 1.93 0.65
CA MET A 81 7.12 0.80 -0.05
C MET A 81 6.27 0.39 -1.24
N THR A 82 6.89 -0.29 -2.17
CA THR A 82 6.16 -1.01 -3.22
C THR A 82 6.14 -2.50 -2.89
N GLY A 83 5.00 -3.12 -3.11
CA GLY A 83 4.83 -4.55 -2.98
C GLY A 83 4.12 -5.13 -4.19
N THR A 84 4.14 -6.44 -4.33
CA THR A 84 3.53 -7.13 -5.47
C THR A 84 2.35 -7.98 -5.02
N GLY A 85 1.29 -7.95 -5.84
CA GLY A 85 0.20 -8.90 -5.80
C GLY A 85 0.24 -9.82 -7.02
N THR A 86 -0.55 -10.87 -7.01
CA THR A 86 -0.69 -11.76 -8.17
C THR A 86 -1.73 -11.21 -9.14
N ALA A 87 -1.38 -11.11 -10.42
CA ALA A 87 -2.33 -10.67 -11.44
C ALA A 87 -3.56 -11.59 -11.50
N GLY A 88 -4.72 -11.03 -11.27
CA GLY A 88 -6.01 -11.71 -11.35
C GLY A 88 -7.10 -10.65 -11.17
N THR A 89 -8.19 -10.76 -11.90
CA THR A 89 -9.33 -9.84 -11.77
C THR A 89 -10.63 -10.65 -11.78
N PRO A 90 -11.60 -10.31 -10.95
CA PRO A 90 -11.53 -9.31 -9.88
C PRO A 90 -10.70 -9.78 -8.69
N TYR A 91 -10.24 -8.83 -7.86
CA TYR A 91 -9.53 -9.12 -6.61
C TYR A 91 -10.00 -8.18 -5.49
N SER A 92 -9.68 -8.54 -4.24
CA SER A 92 -9.85 -7.68 -3.08
C SER A 92 -8.51 -7.22 -2.52
N LEU A 93 -8.54 -6.08 -1.82
CA LEU A 93 -7.46 -5.56 -1.01
C LEU A 93 -7.93 -5.42 0.43
N THR A 94 -7.04 -5.75 1.37
CA THR A 94 -7.26 -5.55 2.80
C THR A 94 -6.09 -4.78 3.39
N GLU A 95 -6.38 -3.70 4.09
CA GLU A 95 -5.44 -2.93 4.90
C GLU A 95 -5.66 -3.29 6.37
N ASN A 96 -4.57 -3.51 7.09
CA ASN A 96 -4.57 -3.80 8.52
C ASN A 96 -3.61 -2.84 9.24
N LEU A 97 -4.12 -2.07 10.19
CA LEU A 97 -3.36 -1.17 11.06
C LEU A 97 -3.42 -1.68 12.49
N VAL A 98 -2.27 -2.10 13.01
CA VAL A 98 -2.11 -2.60 14.37
C VAL A 98 -1.51 -1.52 15.25
N LEU A 99 -2.24 -1.10 16.29
CA LEU A 99 -1.81 -0.13 17.28
C LEU A 99 -1.60 -0.82 18.64
N THR A 100 -0.38 -0.77 19.17
CA THR A 100 -0.03 -1.41 20.43
C THR A 100 0.35 -0.36 21.47
N ALA A 101 -0.34 -0.34 22.62
CA ALA A 101 -0.08 0.60 23.70
C ALA A 101 1.02 0.11 24.65
N GLY A 102 1.86 1.01 25.12
CA GLY A 102 2.75 0.80 26.26
C GLY A 102 2.06 0.96 27.61
N THR A 103 2.80 0.76 28.70
CA THR A 103 2.24 0.69 30.06
C THR A 103 1.63 2.01 30.59
N GLY A 104 2.03 3.15 30.03
CA GLY A 104 1.56 4.49 30.46
C GLY A 104 0.41 5.07 29.62
N GLY A 105 -0.16 4.26 28.76
CA GLY A 105 -1.12 4.76 27.79
C GLY A 105 -0.44 5.46 26.60
N VAL A 106 -1.22 5.72 25.55
CA VAL A 106 -0.71 6.30 24.32
C VAL A 106 -1.83 6.96 23.52
N ARG A 107 -1.48 7.98 22.76
CA ARG A 107 -2.34 8.55 21.73
C ARG A 107 -1.60 8.53 20.40
N TRP A 108 -2.23 7.96 19.37
CA TRP A 108 -1.75 7.93 17.98
C TRP A 108 -2.54 8.89 17.11
N SER A 109 -1.86 9.40 16.08
CA SER A 109 -2.48 9.99 14.90
C SER A 109 -1.75 9.41 13.69
N THR A 110 -2.47 8.72 12.81
CA THR A 110 -1.86 7.97 11.71
C THR A 110 -2.76 7.92 10.48
N ASP A 111 -2.11 7.87 9.33
CA ASP A 111 -2.71 7.69 8.02
C ASP A 111 -1.99 6.55 7.31
N SER A 112 -2.73 5.71 6.60
CA SER A 112 -2.17 4.64 5.78
C SER A 112 -3.01 4.44 4.52
N SER A 113 -2.37 4.06 3.42
CA SER A 113 -3.07 3.82 2.17
C SER A 113 -2.37 2.82 1.27
N ILE A 114 -3.14 2.17 0.42
CA ILE A 114 -2.68 1.33 -0.67
C ILE A 114 -3.32 1.76 -1.99
N ALA A 115 -2.49 1.86 -3.03
CA ALA A 115 -2.95 2.15 -4.39
C ALA A 115 -2.16 1.31 -5.41
N PRO A 116 -2.75 0.97 -6.57
CA PRO A 116 -1.98 0.45 -7.69
C PRO A 116 -0.87 1.43 -8.04
N ALA A 117 0.36 0.94 -8.11
CA ALA A 117 1.48 1.78 -8.51
C ALA A 117 1.40 2.03 -10.03
N PRO A 118 1.66 3.28 -10.49
CA PRO A 118 1.77 3.55 -11.91
C PRO A 118 2.88 2.68 -12.53
N GLU A 119 2.60 2.10 -13.70
CA GLU A 119 3.64 1.39 -14.44
C GLU A 119 4.82 2.32 -14.71
N PRO A 120 6.07 1.84 -14.57
CA PRO A 120 7.24 2.67 -14.82
C PRO A 120 7.16 3.32 -16.19
N ALA A 121 7.35 4.63 -16.26
CA ALA A 121 7.39 5.39 -17.52
C ALA A 121 8.41 4.81 -18.54
N SER A 122 9.32 3.96 -18.09
CA SER A 122 10.24 3.17 -18.91
C SER A 122 9.54 2.31 -19.97
N LEU A 123 8.37 1.73 -19.69
CA LEU A 123 7.62 0.96 -20.69
C LEU A 123 7.07 1.86 -21.80
N THR A 124 6.56 3.02 -21.45
CA THR A 124 6.07 4.02 -22.41
C THR A 124 7.22 4.61 -23.23
N LEU A 125 8.38 4.86 -22.60
CA LEU A 125 9.60 5.29 -23.28
C LEU A 125 10.16 4.23 -24.21
N LEU A 126 10.19 2.97 -23.78
CA LEU A 126 10.63 1.85 -24.62
C LEU A 126 9.69 1.68 -25.84
N ALA A 127 8.38 1.69 -25.64
CA ALA A 127 7.40 1.60 -26.71
C ALA A 127 7.54 2.74 -27.71
N SER A 128 7.69 3.99 -27.24
CA SER A 128 7.89 5.16 -28.11
C SER A 128 9.23 5.12 -28.84
N ALA A 129 10.30 4.65 -28.21
CA ALA A 129 11.61 4.46 -28.85
C ALA A 129 11.56 3.40 -29.96
N LEU A 130 10.89 2.27 -29.73
CA LEU A 130 10.71 1.22 -30.73
C LEU A 130 9.86 1.68 -31.91
N LEU A 131 8.79 2.44 -31.67
CA LEU A 131 7.98 3.06 -32.73
C LEU A 131 8.79 4.05 -33.55
N GLY A 132 9.60 4.88 -32.90
CA GLY A 132 10.50 5.83 -33.56
C GLY A 132 11.54 5.16 -34.46
N LEU A 133 12.17 4.10 -33.98
CA LEU A 133 13.13 3.30 -34.73
C LEU A 133 12.48 2.59 -35.92
N GLY A 134 11.27 2.03 -35.73
CA GLY A 134 10.50 1.40 -36.81
C GLY A 134 10.11 2.37 -37.93
N TRP A 135 9.83 3.63 -37.55
CA TRP A 135 9.52 4.69 -38.52
C TRP A 135 10.77 5.14 -39.28
N LEU A 136 11.91 5.28 -38.64
CA LEU A 136 13.19 5.62 -39.26
C LEU A 136 13.67 4.51 -40.24
N GLY A 137 13.43 3.25 -39.90
CA GLY A 137 13.80 2.12 -40.76
C GLY A 137 12.97 2.01 -42.06
N ARG A 138 11.84 2.70 -42.15
CA ARG A 138 10.96 2.73 -43.34
C ARG A 138 11.30 3.81 -44.37
N ARG A 139 12.41 4.53 -44.24
CA ARG A 139 12.81 5.52 -45.24
C ARG A 139 13.05 4.82 -46.55
N PRO A 140 12.36 5.20 -47.68
CA PRO A 140 12.58 4.62 -48.96
C PRO A 140 14.03 4.92 -49.40
N LYS A 141 14.74 3.88 -49.89
CA LYS A 141 16.00 4.08 -50.55
C LYS A 141 15.69 4.88 -51.80
N VAL A 142 16.14 6.13 -51.85
CA VAL A 142 16.13 6.92 -53.11
C VAL A 142 17.15 6.27 -54.03
N ALA A 143 16.67 5.73 -55.15
CA ALA A 143 17.49 5.16 -56.20
C ALA A 143 18.09 6.30 -57.02
#